data_ef34da85c875c9f9cdff264eb871c69d
#
_entry.id   ef34da85c875c9f9cdff264eb871c69d
#
_cell.length_a   1.000
_cell.length_b   1.000
_cell.length_c   1.000
_cell.angle_alpha   90.00
_cell.angle_beta   90.00
_cell.angle_gamma   90.00
#
_symmetry.space_group_name_H-M   'P 1'
#
loop_
_entity.id
_entity.type
_entity.pdbx_description
1 polymer ?
#
loop_
_entity_poly.entity_id
_entity_poly.type
_entity_poly.pdbx_seq_one_letter_code
_entity_poly.pdbx_strand_id
1 'polypeptide(L)'
;MKVLQLISSGGYYGAENMLLNLCASQDTVGCQNSLLLFYNVHTPNVEFYERARRRGISVRMVHCKGRADWRAVRQIEEYIQEDAIDVVHTHGYKADLYGFLAAWRLSKPVVATCHNWVGGTTALGIYNHLDRLALKKFGALAAVSDEVAQRLLDAGVPAEKIKTIANGIDVQAFEHAQPLPVLSFTNEKVIGMVARLDLQKGFEYLLRAVRELCHTFAGLKVVIVGEGPDRQAIEEMVKEYGLQSNVVLAGQHSDMPAVYAAMDIFVLPSLNEGLPMTILEAMAASRPVVATRVGAIPKVITDGVNGLLVNPRDTEGLRNAITSLLSDPERCRQMGEKAHDWVSRNYTSEAMALKYRQLYDEILGIPELAAVPAQRQDHANVDARRA
;
A
#
# COMPACT_ATOMS: atom_id res chain seq x y z
N MET A 1 -5.66 15.44 -19.11
CA MET A 1 -7.01 15.02 -18.69
C MET A 1 -7.24 15.33 -17.21
N LYS A 2 -8.50 15.47 -16.81
CA LYS A 2 -8.89 15.73 -15.41
C LYS A 2 -9.56 14.50 -14.79
N VAL A 3 -9.03 14.05 -13.68
CA VAL A 3 -9.48 12.84 -12.99
C VAL A 3 -10.03 13.18 -11.61
N LEU A 4 -11.25 12.75 -11.31
CA LEU A 4 -11.81 12.83 -9.97
C LEU A 4 -11.49 11.54 -9.22
N GLN A 5 -10.62 11.61 -8.23
CA GLN A 5 -10.35 10.52 -7.30
C GLN A 5 -11.36 10.56 -6.16
N LEU A 6 -12.17 9.52 -6.00
CA LEU A 6 -13.23 9.46 -4.98
C LEU A 6 -12.95 8.32 -4.00
N ILE A 7 -12.83 8.64 -2.71
CA ILE A 7 -12.55 7.65 -1.67
C ILE A 7 -13.43 7.82 -0.44
N SER A 8 -13.80 6.69 0.19
CA SER A 8 -14.42 6.66 1.52
C SER A 8 -13.51 5.88 2.46
N SER A 9 -12.93 6.57 3.43
CA SER A 9 -11.98 6.00 4.37
C SER A 9 -12.25 6.47 5.80
N GLY A 10 -11.99 5.61 6.77
CA GLY A 10 -12.10 5.90 8.21
C GLY A 10 -10.75 6.10 8.90
N GLY A 11 -9.64 6.09 8.18
CA GLY A 11 -8.28 6.24 8.71
C GLY A 11 -7.25 6.46 7.61
N TYR A 12 -5.97 6.52 7.97
CA TYR A 12 -4.87 6.63 7.02
C TYR A 12 -4.07 5.31 7.03
N TYR A 13 -4.23 4.52 5.96
CA TYR A 13 -3.65 3.19 5.80
C TYR A 13 -3.00 3.06 4.40
N GLY A 14 -2.75 1.82 3.97
CA GLY A 14 -2.06 1.55 2.71
C GLY A 14 -2.78 2.07 1.46
N ALA A 15 -4.12 1.99 1.41
CA ALA A 15 -4.90 2.47 0.27
C ALA A 15 -4.84 4.00 0.13
N GLU A 16 -4.93 4.72 1.25
CA GLU A 16 -4.83 6.17 1.30
C GLU A 16 -3.43 6.65 0.91
N ASN A 17 -2.39 5.97 1.42
CA ASN A 17 -1.00 6.29 1.05
C ASN A 17 -0.76 6.05 -0.44
N MET A 18 -1.21 4.90 -0.98
CA MET A 18 -1.14 4.62 -2.42
C MET A 18 -1.84 5.71 -3.24
N LEU A 19 -3.05 6.14 -2.83
CA LEU A 19 -3.80 7.16 -3.54
C LEU A 19 -3.09 8.51 -3.56
N LEU A 20 -2.46 8.93 -2.45
CA LEU A 20 -1.66 10.16 -2.43
C LEU A 20 -0.43 10.04 -3.34
N ASN A 21 0.25 8.90 -3.35
CA ASN A 21 1.37 8.65 -4.25
C ASN A 21 0.91 8.67 -5.71
N LEU A 22 -0.24 8.05 -6.02
CA LEU A 22 -0.83 8.10 -7.35
C LEU A 22 -1.13 9.53 -7.78
N CYS A 23 -1.85 10.31 -6.96
CA CYS A 23 -2.20 11.68 -7.27
C CYS A 23 -0.95 12.55 -7.52
N ALA A 24 0.08 12.42 -6.67
CA ALA A 24 1.32 13.17 -6.83
C ALA A 24 2.06 12.84 -8.13
N SER A 25 2.08 11.56 -8.52
CA SER A 25 2.78 11.11 -9.73
C SER A 25 1.95 11.27 -11.01
N GLN A 26 0.63 11.41 -10.93
CA GLN A 26 -0.22 11.56 -12.11
C GLN A 26 -0.04 12.90 -12.82
N ASP A 27 0.38 13.95 -12.10
CA ASP A 27 0.69 15.25 -12.72
C ASP A 27 1.85 15.13 -13.73
N THR A 28 2.83 14.26 -13.46
CA THR A 28 3.97 14.03 -14.36
C THR A 28 3.59 13.32 -15.66
N VAL A 29 2.45 12.61 -15.69
CA VAL A 29 1.92 11.94 -16.86
C VAL A 29 0.72 12.67 -17.49
N GLY A 30 0.51 13.94 -17.14
CA GLY A 30 -0.51 14.81 -17.73
C GLY A 30 -1.94 14.53 -17.25
N CYS A 31 -2.11 14.03 -16.02
CA CYS A 31 -3.40 13.89 -15.35
C CYS A 31 -3.51 14.88 -14.21
N GLN A 32 -4.44 15.82 -14.29
CA GLN A 32 -4.80 16.70 -13.17
C GLN A 32 -5.78 15.98 -12.25
N ASN A 33 -5.45 15.87 -10.97
CA ASN A 33 -6.29 15.19 -10.00
C ASN A 33 -7.06 16.18 -9.12
N SER A 34 -8.35 15.88 -8.91
CA SER A 34 -9.17 16.41 -7.83
C SER A 34 -9.52 15.24 -6.90
N LEU A 35 -9.19 15.35 -5.62
CA LEU A 35 -9.51 14.32 -4.62
C LEU A 35 -10.80 14.71 -3.88
N LEU A 36 -11.76 13.79 -3.84
CA LEU A 36 -13.01 13.96 -3.14
C LEU A 36 -13.14 12.89 -2.05
N LEU A 37 -13.19 13.35 -0.81
CA LEU A 37 -13.22 12.50 0.38
C LEU A 37 -14.60 12.52 1.01
N PHE A 38 -15.18 11.35 1.27
CA PHE A 38 -16.41 11.28 2.08
C PHE A 38 -16.14 11.71 3.52
N TYR A 39 -16.83 12.76 3.95
CA TYR A 39 -16.83 13.18 5.35
C TYR A 39 -17.81 12.30 6.15
N ASN A 40 -17.25 11.50 7.05
CA ASN A 40 -18.05 10.74 8.01
C ASN A 40 -18.08 11.50 9.34
N VAL A 41 -19.28 11.90 9.78
CA VAL A 41 -19.45 12.66 11.02
C VAL A 41 -18.93 11.91 12.27
N HIS A 42 -19.00 10.58 12.26
CA HIS A 42 -18.59 9.75 13.41
C HIS A 42 -17.08 9.43 13.41
N THR A 43 -16.46 9.38 12.25
CA THR A 43 -15.02 9.08 12.08
C THR A 43 -14.47 9.93 10.95
N PRO A 44 -14.29 11.25 11.16
CA PRO A 44 -13.77 12.13 10.10
C PRO A 44 -12.30 11.78 9.85
N ASN A 45 -11.96 11.48 8.60
CA ASN A 45 -10.57 11.25 8.21
C ASN A 45 -9.84 12.57 7.96
N VAL A 46 -9.65 13.35 9.01
CA VAL A 46 -8.98 14.64 8.96
C VAL A 46 -7.50 14.48 8.62
N GLU A 47 -6.86 13.42 9.10
CA GLU A 47 -5.46 13.13 8.81
C GLU A 47 -5.20 12.98 7.31
N PHE A 48 -6.01 12.21 6.61
CA PHE A 48 -5.87 12.01 5.17
C PHE A 48 -6.08 13.33 4.40
N TYR A 49 -7.09 14.13 4.79
CA TYR A 49 -7.34 15.45 4.21
C TYR A 49 -6.13 16.38 4.36
N GLU A 50 -5.56 16.48 5.57
CA GLU A 50 -4.41 17.33 5.85
C GLU A 50 -3.15 16.87 5.10
N ARG A 51 -2.93 15.56 5.01
CA ARG A 51 -1.80 14.99 4.25
C ARG A 51 -1.92 15.29 2.75
N ALA A 52 -3.12 15.17 2.17
CA ALA A 52 -3.38 15.53 0.78
C ALA A 52 -3.06 17.01 0.52
N ARG A 53 -3.53 17.90 1.40
CA ARG A 53 -3.26 19.34 1.29
C ARG A 53 -1.76 19.68 1.39
N ARG A 54 -1.05 19.07 2.32
CA ARG A 54 0.41 19.29 2.48
C ARG A 54 1.20 18.85 1.24
N ARG A 55 0.70 17.87 0.48
CA ARG A 55 1.28 17.44 -0.81
C ARG A 55 0.81 18.28 -2.00
N GLY A 56 0.06 19.35 -1.78
CA GLY A 56 -0.45 20.23 -2.84
C GLY A 56 -1.61 19.63 -3.65
N ILE A 57 -2.18 18.49 -3.22
CA ILE A 57 -3.30 17.84 -3.91
C ILE A 57 -4.58 18.64 -3.64
N SER A 58 -5.33 18.97 -4.71
CA SER A 58 -6.65 19.59 -4.59
C SER A 58 -7.61 18.61 -3.94
N VAL A 59 -8.06 18.89 -2.70
CA VAL A 59 -8.94 18.00 -1.95
C VAL A 59 -10.16 18.74 -1.44
N ARG A 60 -11.33 18.12 -1.63
CA ARG A 60 -12.63 18.60 -1.12
C ARG A 60 -13.33 17.48 -0.34
N MET A 61 -14.35 17.83 0.44
CA MET A 61 -15.13 16.86 1.22
C MET A 61 -16.56 16.79 0.73
N VAL A 62 -17.10 15.57 0.65
CA VAL A 62 -18.52 15.31 0.41
C VAL A 62 -19.18 14.91 1.73
N HIS A 63 -20.19 15.67 2.12
CA HIS A 63 -21.01 15.34 3.29
C HIS A 63 -22.04 14.28 2.94
N CYS A 64 -21.96 13.12 3.61
CA CYS A 64 -22.89 12.01 3.40
C CYS A 64 -23.50 11.57 4.73
N LYS A 65 -24.81 11.75 4.88
CA LYS A 65 -25.58 11.33 6.04
C LYS A 65 -26.18 9.93 5.80
N GLY A 66 -25.62 8.92 6.46
CA GLY A 66 -26.16 7.56 6.41
C GLY A 66 -25.76 6.76 5.16
N ARG A 67 -26.59 5.76 4.83
CA ARG A 67 -26.30 4.73 3.84
C ARG A 67 -26.80 5.05 2.43
N ALA A 68 -27.80 5.94 2.30
CA ALA A 68 -28.36 6.38 1.03
C ALA A 68 -28.66 7.87 1.14
N ASP A 69 -27.80 8.71 0.58
CA ASP A 69 -27.91 10.16 0.61
C ASP A 69 -27.76 10.74 -0.80
N TRP A 70 -28.91 11.08 -1.42
CA TRP A 70 -28.94 11.69 -2.75
C TRP A 70 -28.28 13.07 -2.81
N ARG A 71 -28.14 13.74 -1.67
CA ARG A 71 -27.43 15.03 -1.62
C ARG A 71 -25.94 14.83 -1.89
N ALA A 72 -25.36 13.73 -1.39
CA ALA A 72 -23.98 13.38 -1.69
C ALA A 72 -23.78 13.11 -3.19
N VAL A 73 -24.73 12.40 -3.85
CA VAL A 73 -24.66 12.19 -5.30
C VAL A 73 -24.67 13.54 -6.04
N ARG A 74 -25.56 14.46 -5.68
CA ARG A 74 -25.63 15.81 -6.30
C ARG A 74 -24.34 16.60 -6.09
N GLN A 75 -23.76 16.57 -4.88
CA GLN A 75 -22.47 17.23 -4.63
C GLN A 75 -21.37 16.68 -5.54
N ILE A 76 -21.32 15.35 -5.74
CA ILE A 76 -20.35 14.73 -6.66
C ILE A 76 -20.63 15.17 -8.12
N GLU A 77 -21.91 15.22 -8.54
CA GLU A 77 -22.29 15.73 -9.86
C GLU A 77 -21.83 17.17 -10.08
N GLU A 78 -22.04 18.03 -9.09
CA GLU A 78 -21.60 19.45 -9.12
C GLU A 78 -20.08 19.53 -9.29
N TYR A 79 -19.29 18.77 -8.53
CA TYR A 79 -17.84 18.74 -8.67
C TYR A 79 -17.36 18.21 -10.03
N ILE A 80 -18.02 17.19 -10.58
CA ILE A 80 -17.70 16.67 -11.92
C ILE A 80 -17.90 17.75 -12.97
N GLN A 81 -18.95 18.56 -12.85
CA GLN A 81 -19.26 19.65 -13.80
C GLN A 81 -18.35 20.85 -13.60
N GLU A 82 -18.19 21.34 -12.37
CA GLU A 82 -17.38 22.53 -12.04
C GLU A 82 -15.92 22.36 -12.46
N ASP A 83 -15.33 21.20 -12.16
CA ASP A 83 -13.94 20.91 -12.45
C ASP A 83 -13.75 20.39 -13.89
N ALA A 84 -14.84 20.20 -14.67
CA ALA A 84 -14.84 19.62 -16.02
C ALA A 84 -14.10 18.25 -16.07
N ILE A 85 -14.48 17.35 -15.18
CA ILE A 85 -13.85 16.03 -15.01
C ILE A 85 -14.07 15.15 -16.25
N ASP A 86 -13.02 14.49 -16.70
CA ASP A 86 -13.06 13.56 -17.82
C ASP A 86 -13.35 12.12 -17.35
N VAL A 87 -12.74 11.68 -16.22
CA VAL A 87 -12.84 10.33 -15.66
C VAL A 87 -13.11 10.40 -14.16
N VAL A 88 -14.03 9.57 -13.66
CA VAL A 88 -14.25 9.35 -12.23
C VAL A 88 -13.55 8.06 -11.83
N HIS A 89 -12.61 8.15 -10.88
CA HIS A 89 -11.87 7.00 -10.36
C HIS A 89 -12.21 6.79 -8.88
N THR A 90 -12.72 5.63 -8.55
CA THR A 90 -13.26 5.31 -7.23
C THR A 90 -12.41 4.31 -6.47
N HIS A 91 -12.43 4.42 -5.12
CA HIS A 91 -11.66 3.57 -4.22
C HIS A 91 -12.55 3.09 -3.07
N GLY A 92 -13.05 1.85 -3.20
CA GLY A 92 -13.88 1.16 -2.22
C GLY A 92 -15.38 1.35 -2.42
N TYR A 93 -16.14 0.37 -1.93
CA TYR A 93 -17.55 0.11 -2.24
C TYR A 93 -18.49 1.32 -2.13
N LYS A 94 -18.31 2.18 -1.13
CA LYS A 94 -19.16 3.39 -0.99
C LYS A 94 -18.83 4.39 -2.08
N ALA A 95 -17.56 4.62 -2.37
CA ALA A 95 -17.11 5.49 -3.44
C ALA A 95 -17.57 4.94 -4.80
N ASP A 96 -17.50 3.63 -4.98
CA ASP A 96 -17.93 2.95 -6.21
C ASP A 96 -19.39 3.20 -6.50
N LEU A 97 -20.27 3.00 -5.51
CA LEU A 97 -21.71 3.20 -5.69
C LEU A 97 -22.08 4.67 -5.96
N TYR A 98 -21.58 5.59 -5.14
CA TYR A 98 -21.91 7.02 -5.26
C TYR A 98 -21.27 7.65 -6.51
N GLY A 99 -20.01 7.30 -6.77
CA GLY A 99 -19.28 7.75 -7.97
C GLY A 99 -19.93 7.25 -9.25
N PHE A 100 -20.34 5.98 -9.29
CA PHE A 100 -21.08 5.43 -10.42
C PHE A 100 -22.40 6.15 -10.67
N LEU A 101 -23.20 6.37 -9.63
CA LEU A 101 -24.49 7.06 -9.79
C LEU A 101 -24.33 8.48 -10.34
N ALA A 102 -23.38 9.26 -9.81
CA ALA A 102 -23.12 10.61 -10.25
C ALA A 102 -22.54 10.64 -11.70
N ALA A 103 -21.57 9.82 -11.98
CA ALA A 103 -20.93 9.74 -13.29
C ALA A 103 -21.88 9.24 -14.39
N TRP A 104 -22.72 8.25 -14.11
CA TRP A 104 -23.70 7.70 -15.03
C TRP A 104 -24.70 8.77 -15.51
N ARG A 105 -25.18 9.61 -14.59
CA ARG A 105 -26.10 10.71 -14.92
C ARG A 105 -25.47 11.76 -15.82
N LEU A 106 -24.15 11.90 -15.77
CA LEU A 106 -23.36 12.86 -16.56
C LEU A 106 -22.66 12.21 -17.77
N SER A 107 -22.93 10.93 -18.03
CA SER A 107 -22.28 10.14 -19.10
C SER A 107 -20.75 10.16 -19.02
N LYS A 108 -20.20 10.16 -17.80
CA LYS A 108 -18.76 10.11 -17.59
C LYS A 108 -18.29 8.67 -17.33
N PRO A 109 -17.14 8.26 -17.88
CA PRO A 109 -16.58 6.94 -17.62
C PRO A 109 -16.12 6.81 -16.16
N VAL A 110 -16.25 5.59 -15.61
CA VAL A 110 -15.85 5.26 -14.24
C VAL A 110 -14.81 4.15 -14.26
N VAL A 111 -13.76 4.34 -13.48
CA VAL A 111 -12.75 3.33 -13.14
C VAL A 111 -12.83 3.06 -11.64
N ALA A 112 -12.61 1.82 -11.20
CA ALA A 112 -12.43 1.52 -9.79
C ALA A 112 -11.08 0.84 -9.54
N THR A 113 -10.42 1.19 -8.41
CA THR A 113 -9.31 0.41 -7.87
C THR A 113 -9.81 -0.51 -6.76
N CYS A 114 -9.63 -1.81 -6.97
CA CYS A 114 -9.97 -2.85 -6.02
C CYS A 114 -8.73 -3.22 -5.19
N HIS A 115 -8.68 -2.73 -3.93
CA HIS A 115 -7.53 -2.95 -3.03
C HIS A 115 -7.60 -4.27 -2.27
N ASN A 116 -8.78 -4.62 -1.77
CA ASN A 116 -9.00 -5.87 -1.07
C ASN A 116 -10.50 -6.17 -1.04
N TRP A 117 -10.90 -7.29 -1.61
CA TRP A 117 -12.28 -7.71 -1.61
C TRP A 117 -12.48 -8.75 -0.52
N VAL A 118 -12.74 -8.28 0.70
CA VAL A 118 -13.04 -9.17 1.83
C VAL A 118 -14.54 -9.50 1.78
N GLY A 119 -14.84 -10.79 1.78
CA GLY A 119 -16.20 -11.26 2.00
C GLY A 119 -16.68 -10.77 3.38
N GLY A 120 -17.57 -9.79 3.39
CA GLY A 120 -18.01 -9.13 4.62
C GLY A 120 -19.16 -9.85 5.31
N THR A 121 -19.40 -9.46 6.56
CA THR A 121 -20.55 -9.82 7.38
C THR A 121 -21.90 -9.53 6.69
N THR A 122 -22.97 -10.19 7.11
CA THR A 122 -24.32 -10.12 6.50
C THR A 122 -24.86 -8.71 6.23
N ALA A 123 -24.49 -7.70 7.03
CA ALA A 123 -24.89 -6.30 6.80
C ALA A 123 -24.12 -5.63 5.63
N LEU A 124 -22.92 -6.08 5.32
CA LEU A 124 -22.12 -5.68 4.15
C LEU A 124 -22.52 -6.48 2.89
N GLY A 125 -23.23 -7.60 3.04
CA GLY A 125 -23.60 -8.49 1.94
C GLY A 125 -24.44 -7.82 0.85
N ILE A 126 -25.39 -6.94 1.24
CA ILE A 126 -26.23 -6.19 0.28
C ILE A 126 -25.38 -5.16 -0.48
N TYR A 127 -24.50 -4.44 0.22
CA TYR A 127 -23.60 -3.49 -0.41
C TYR A 127 -22.63 -4.17 -1.37
N ASN A 128 -22.04 -5.29 -0.96
CA ASN A 128 -21.17 -6.09 -1.81
C ASN A 128 -21.90 -6.61 -3.06
N HIS A 129 -23.19 -6.94 -2.95
CA HIS A 129 -23.98 -7.37 -4.12
C HIS A 129 -24.27 -6.22 -5.08
N LEU A 130 -24.67 -5.06 -4.55
CA LEU A 130 -24.88 -3.84 -5.36
C LEU A 130 -23.59 -3.34 -6.00
N ASP A 131 -22.50 -3.38 -5.26
CA ASP A 131 -21.17 -3.06 -5.75
C ASP A 131 -20.76 -3.95 -6.93
N ARG A 132 -20.91 -5.28 -6.81
CA ARG A 132 -20.67 -6.23 -7.90
C ARG A 132 -21.48 -5.93 -9.16
N LEU A 133 -22.71 -5.51 -9.01
CA LEU A 133 -23.57 -5.14 -10.14
C LEU A 133 -23.12 -3.82 -10.79
N ALA A 134 -22.69 -2.85 -9.96
CA ALA A 134 -22.17 -1.58 -10.44
C ALA A 134 -20.83 -1.77 -11.16
N LEU A 135 -19.89 -2.52 -10.58
CA LEU A 135 -18.56 -2.79 -11.15
C LEU A 135 -18.62 -3.40 -12.56
N LYS A 136 -19.63 -4.25 -12.86
CA LYS A 136 -19.82 -4.79 -14.21
C LYS A 136 -20.14 -3.70 -15.26
N LYS A 137 -20.62 -2.54 -14.82
CA LYS A 137 -20.98 -1.40 -15.69
C LYS A 137 -19.87 -0.37 -15.81
N PHE A 138 -18.81 -0.47 -15.01
CA PHE A 138 -17.68 0.43 -15.08
C PHE A 138 -16.92 0.30 -16.40
N GLY A 139 -16.24 1.34 -16.81
CA GLY A 139 -15.38 1.34 -18.00
C GLY A 139 -14.22 0.36 -17.85
N ALA A 140 -13.54 0.40 -16.69
CA ALA A 140 -12.46 -0.52 -16.35
C ALA A 140 -12.30 -0.68 -14.83
N LEU A 141 -11.65 -1.77 -14.42
CA LEU A 141 -11.32 -2.08 -13.03
C LEU A 141 -9.81 -2.35 -12.90
N ALA A 142 -9.17 -1.65 -12.00
CA ALA A 142 -7.77 -1.89 -11.63
C ALA A 142 -7.73 -2.83 -10.43
N ALA A 143 -7.19 -4.03 -10.59
CA ALA A 143 -6.89 -4.96 -9.52
C ALA A 143 -5.45 -4.73 -9.05
N VAL A 144 -5.23 -4.57 -7.74
CA VAL A 144 -3.88 -4.33 -7.20
C VAL A 144 -3.00 -5.58 -7.18
N SER A 145 -3.58 -6.76 -7.42
CA SER A 145 -2.87 -8.03 -7.56
C SER A 145 -3.67 -9.03 -8.41
N ASP A 146 -3.01 -10.10 -8.87
CA ASP A 146 -3.68 -11.13 -9.66
C ASP A 146 -4.71 -11.90 -8.81
N GLU A 147 -4.52 -12.01 -7.49
CA GLU A 147 -5.52 -12.61 -6.59
C GLU A 147 -6.80 -11.77 -6.56
N VAL A 148 -6.64 -10.43 -6.57
CA VAL A 148 -7.81 -9.52 -6.64
C VAL A 148 -8.43 -9.60 -8.03
N ALA A 149 -7.64 -9.68 -9.10
CA ALA A 149 -8.14 -9.87 -10.47
C ALA A 149 -8.94 -11.18 -10.58
N GLN A 150 -8.43 -12.29 -10.03
CA GLN A 150 -9.13 -13.56 -10.04
C GLN A 150 -10.46 -13.51 -9.29
N ARG A 151 -10.49 -12.85 -8.13
CA ARG A 151 -11.75 -12.64 -7.36
C ARG A 151 -12.79 -11.83 -8.14
N LEU A 152 -12.35 -10.85 -8.94
CA LEU A 152 -13.23 -10.09 -9.83
C LEU A 152 -13.80 -10.98 -10.95
N LEU A 153 -12.95 -11.83 -11.56
CA LEU A 153 -13.39 -12.83 -12.56
C LEU A 153 -14.41 -13.80 -11.95
N ASP A 154 -14.14 -14.34 -10.78
CA ASP A 154 -15.04 -15.25 -10.05
C ASP A 154 -16.38 -14.59 -9.69
N ALA A 155 -16.38 -13.26 -9.52
CA ALA A 155 -17.58 -12.45 -9.32
C ALA A 155 -18.35 -12.17 -10.64
N GLY A 156 -17.84 -12.64 -11.77
CA GLY A 156 -18.44 -12.49 -13.10
C GLY A 156 -18.23 -11.10 -13.72
N VAL A 157 -17.13 -10.43 -13.38
CA VAL A 157 -16.68 -9.23 -14.09
C VAL A 157 -16.02 -9.69 -15.40
N PRO A 158 -16.31 -9.07 -16.56
CA PRO A 158 -15.68 -9.39 -17.81
C PRO A 158 -14.16 -9.18 -17.78
N ALA A 159 -13.39 -10.16 -18.28
CA ALA A 159 -11.93 -10.14 -18.23
C ALA A 159 -11.30 -8.92 -18.91
N GLU A 160 -11.91 -8.47 -20.02
CA GLU A 160 -11.46 -7.32 -20.79
C GLU A 160 -11.53 -5.99 -20.01
N LYS A 161 -12.32 -5.94 -18.95
CA LYS A 161 -12.43 -4.76 -18.06
C LYS A 161 -11.43 -4.78 -16.92
N ILE A 162 -10.76 -5.89 -16.67
CA ILE A 162 -9.86 -6.05 -15.53
C ILE A 162 -8.42 -5.82 -15.99
N LYS A 163 -7.74 -4.88 -15.34
CA LYS A 163 -6.29 -4.64 -15.52
C LYS A 163 -5.59 -4.82 -14.19
N THR A 164 -4.52 -5.59 -14.14
CA THR A 164 -3.68 -5.67 -12.94
C THR A 164 -2.72 -4.50 -12.91
N ILE A 165 -2.91 -3.60 -11.94
CA ILE A 165 -2.03 -2.45 -11.68
C ILE A 165 -1.56 -2.52 -10.23
N ALA A 166 -0.32 -2.97 -10.04
CA ALA A 166 0.27 -3.05 -8.72
C ALA A 166 0.47 -1.65 -8.11
N ASN A 167 0.37 -1.58 -6.79
CA ASN A 167 0.65 -0.35 -6.05
C ASN A 167 2.09 0.11 -6.28
N GLY A 168 2.28 1.42 -6.41
CA GLY A 168 3.59 2.06 -6.50
C GLY A 168 3.91 2.90 -5.27
N ILE A 169 5.19 3.15 -5.08
CA ILE A 169 5.73 3.94 -3.98
C ILE A 169 6.66 5.05 -4.51
N ASP A 170 6.70 6.17 -3.80
CA ASP A 170 7.72 7.19 -3.98
C ASP A 170 9.03 6.70 -3.34
N VAL A 171 9.89 6.08 -4.14
CA VAL A 171 11.15 5.49 -3.67
C VAL A 171 12.12 6.57 -3.19
N GLN A 172 12.15 7.72 -3.84
CA GLN A 172 13.09 8.81 -3.53
C GLN A 172 12.89 9.35 -2.11
N ALA A 173 11.64 9.31 -1.60
CA ALA A 173 11.34 9.72 -0.24
C ALA A 173 12.08 8.89 0.83
N PHE A 174 12.54 7.68 0.50
CA PHE A 174 13.20 6.76 1.44
C PHE A 174 14.72 6.73 1.33
N GLU A 175 15.32 7.22 0.22
CA GLU A 175 16.75 7.06 -0.08
C GLU A 175 17.70 7.71 0.93
N HIS A 176 17.31 8.86 1.49
CA HIS A 176 18.19 9.66 2.36
C HIS A 176 17.56 9.97 3.72
N ALA A 177 16.56 9.21 4.10
CA ALA A 177 15.86 9.41 5.36
C ALA A 177 16.78 9.14 6.56
N GLN A 178 16.78 10.07 7.51
CA GLN A 178 17.50 9.88 8.77
C GLN A 178 16.60 9.12 9.77
N PRO A 179 17.19 8.23 10.58
CA PRO A 179 16.45 7.50 11.59
C PRO A 179 15.67 8.42 12.53
N LEU A 180 14.41 8.04 12.82
CA LEU A 180 13.60 8.78 13.79
C LEU A 180 14.25 8.70 15.18
N PRO A 181 14.64 9.81 15.82
CA PRO A 181 15.42 9.79 17.06
C PRO A 181 14.80 8.97 18.19
N VAL A 182 13.47 9.02 18.33
CA VAL A 182 12.73 8.28 19.38
C VAL A 182 12.74 6.76 19.15
N LEU A 183 13.07 6.30 17.94
CA LEU A 183 13.17 4.89 17.57
C LEU A 183 14.62 4.44 17.32
N SER A 184 15.58 5.31 17.59
CA SER A 184 17.02 5.03 17.41
C SER A 184 17.61 4.51 18.71
N PHE A 185 18.13 3.29 18.67
CA PHE A 185 18.75 2.62 19.82
C PHE A 185 20.25 2.49 19.59
N THR A 186 21.05 3.10 20.43
CA THR A 186 22.52 3.10 20.27
C THR A 186 23.10 1.72 20.54
N ASN A 187 23.84 1.17 19.57
CA ASN A 187 24.50 -0.15 19.65
C ASN A 187 23.55 -1.36 19.78
N GLU A 188 22.28 -1.20 19.46
CA GLU A 188 21.28 -2.26 19.51
C GLU A 188 20.85 -2.64 18.07
N LYS A 189 20.43 -3.89 17.89
CA LYS A 189 19.81 -4.34 16.65
C LYS A 189 18.31 -4.10 16.68
N VAL A 190 17.75 -3.54 15.62
CA VAL A 190 16.34 -3.14 15.55
C VAL A 190 15.59 -3.97 14.51
N ILE A 191 14.68 -4.80 14.98
CA ILE A 191 13.66 -5.43 14.14
C ILE A 191 12.45 -4.49 14.07
N GLY A 192 12.02 -4.14 12.88
CA GLY A 192 10.84 -3.31 12.67
C GLY A 192 9.65 -4.07 12.11
N MET A 193 8.46 -3.72 12.56
CA MET A 193 7.19 -4.12 11.98
C MET A 193 6.28 -2.91 11.85
N VAL A 194 5.77 -2.65 10.65
CA VAL A 194 4.79 -1.59 10.41
C VAL A 194 3.51 -2.25 9.92
N ALA A 195 2.47 -2.20 10.74
CA ALA A 195 1.19 -2.82 10.41
C ALA A 195 0.05 -2.24 11.25
N ARG A 196 -1.19 -2.37 10.75
CA ARG A 196 -2.37 -2.22 11.61
C ARG A 196 -2.31 -3.27 12.71
N LEU A 197 -2.58 -2.88 13.95
CA LEU A 197 -2.60 -3.81 15.09
C LEU A 197 -3.87 -4.69 15.03
N ASP A 198 -3.78 -5.72 14.22
CA ASP A 198 -4.79 -6.74 13.94
C ASP A 198 -4.08 -8.11 13.97
N LEU A 199 -4.61 -9.07 14.70
CA LEU A 199 -3.96 -10.37 14.93
C LEU A 199 -3.66 -11.13 13.62
N GLN A 200 -4.36 -10.83 12.53
CA GLN A 200 -4.03 -11.39 11.20
C GLN A 200 -2.65 -10.98 10.68
N LYS A 201 -2.02 -9.95 11.28
CA LYS A 201 -0.65 -9.53 10.94
C LYS A 201 0.44 -10.39 11.59
N GLY A 202 0.04 -11.38 12.40
CA GLY A 202 0.94 -12.41 12.91
C GLY A 202 1.85 -11.99 14.05
N PHE A 203 1.44 -11.02 14.87
CA PHE A 203 2.20 -10.53 16.04
C PHE A 203 2.62 -11.64 16.98
N GLU A 204 1.76 -12.64 17.21
CA GLU A 204 2.06 -13.79 18.05
C GLU A 204 3.32 -14.54 17.58
N TYR A 205 3.44 -14.77 16.27
CA TYR A 205 4.60 -15.50 15.71
C TYR A 205 5.88 -14.68 15.81
N LEU A 206 5.80 -13.36 15.59
CA LEU A 206 6.93 -12.46 15.79
C LEU A 206 7.38 -12.47 17.25
N LEU A 207 6.48 -12.25 18.20
CA LEU A 207 6.80 -12.15 19.62
C LEU A 207 7.37 -13.46 20.17
N ARG A 208 6.85 -14.61 19.74
CA ARG A 208 7.43 -15.94 20.09
C ARG A 208 8.84 -16.10 19.54
N ALA A 209 9.09 -15.72 18.28
CA ALA A 209 10.43 -15.76 17.70
C ALA A 209 11.38 -14.82 18.43
N VAL A 210 10.95 -13.60 18.73
CA VAL A 210 11.74 -12.59 19.45
C VAL A 210 12.13 -13.05 20.86
N ARG A 211 11.22 -13.72 21.57
CA ARG A 211 11.52 -14.28 22.89
C ARG A 211 12.76 -15.18 22.86
N GLU A 212 12.85 -16.04 21.86
CA GLU A 212 14.01 -16.92 21.69
C GLU A 212 15.26 -16.16 21.23
N LEU A 213 15.09 -15.20 20.31
CA LEU A 213 16.19 -14.37 19.81
C LEU A 213 16.86 -13.51 20.88
N CYS A 214 16.11 -13.02 21.87
CA CYS A 214 16.66 -12.26 22.99
C CYS A 214 17.65 -13.05 23.86
N HIS A 215 17.61 -14.38 23.84
CA HIS A 215 18.61 -15.23 24.51
C HIS A 215 19.95 -15.27 23.75
N THR A 216 19.92 -15.03 22.44
CA THR A 216 21.12 -15.12 21.56
C THR A 216 21.70 -13.73 21.27
N PHE A 217 20.83 -12.72 21.09
CA PHE A 217 21.22 -11.36 20.72
C PHE A 217 20.91 -10.40 21.85
N ALA A 218 21.95 -10.09 22.66
CA ALA A 218 21.83 -9.08 23.71
C ALA A 218 21.53 -7.70 23.09
N GLY A 219 20.63 -6.95 23.72
CA GLY A 219 20.26 -5.61 23.22
C GLY A 219 19.32 -5.60 22.01
N LEU A 220 18.72 -6.74 21.63
CA LEU A 220 17.74 -6.78 20.53
C LEU A 220 16.49 -5.95 20.87
N LYS A 221 16.11 -5.04 20.00
CA LYS A 221 14.87 -4.26 20.07
C LYS A 221 13.92 -4.65 18.95
N VAL A 222 12.64 -4.54 19.24
CA VAL A 222 11.56 -4.71 18.28
C VAL A 222 10.69 -3.46 18.31
N VAL A 223 10.58 -2.77 17.20
CA VAL A 223 9.76 -1.58 17.06
C VAL A 223 8.52 -1.95 16.23
N ILE A 224 7.36 -1.86 16.84
CA ILE A 224 6.07 -2.09 16.20
C ILE A 224 5.38 -0.74 16.03
N VAL A 225 5.18 -0.35 14.76
CA VAL A 225 4.56 0.92 14.38
C VAL A 225 3.18 0.67 13.81
N GLY A 226 2.20 1.37 14.35
CA GLY A 226 0.80 1.29 13.94
C GLY A 226 -0.17 1.32 15.12
N GLU A 227 -1.45 1.37 14.80
CA GLU A 227 -2.57 1.29 15.75
C GLU A 227 -3.62 0.31 15.22
N GLY A 228 -4.47 -0.18 16.11
CA GLY A 228 -5.53 -1.10 15.71
C GLY A 228 -6.31 -1.70 16.88
N PRO A 229 -7.37 -2.47 16.56
CA PRO A 229 -8.31 -2.97 17.57
C PRO A 229 -7.66 -3.95 18.57
N ASP A 230 -6.60 -4.64 18.16
CA ASP A 230 -5.97 -5.70 18.98
C ASP A 230 -4.75 -5.20 19.76
N ARG A 231 -4.57 -3.85 19.90
CA ARG A 231 -3.45 -3.27 20.64
C ARG A 231 -3.30 -3.86 22.05
N GLN A 232 -4.39 -3.90 22.79
CA GLN A 232 -4.38 -4.43 24.15
C GLN A 232 -3.93 -5.91 24.20
N ALA A 233 -4.43 -6.73 23.29
CA ALA A 233 -4.05 -8.15 23.22
C ALA A 233 -2.55 -8.32 22.91
N ILE A 234 -1.98 -7.44 22.07
CA ILE A 234 -0.54 -7.45 21.75
C ILE A 234 0.28 -7.00 22.98
N GLU A 235 -0.16 -5.97 23.72
CA GLU A 235 0.47 -5.55 24.98
C GLU A 235 0.48 -6.65 26.03
N GLU A 236 -0.63 -7.40 26.14
CA GLU A 236 -0.74 -8.56 27.02
C GLU A 236 0.25 -9.68 26.60
N MET A 237 0.37 -10.00 25.31
CA MET A 237 1.35 -10.96 24.80
C MET A 237 2.81 -10.51 25.09
N VAL A 238 3.12 -9.23 24.89
CA VAL A 238 4.46 -8.69 25.22
C VAL A 238 4.79 -8.91 26.70
N LYS A 239 3.81 -8.70 27.58
CA LYS A 239 3.97 -8.92 29.02
C LYS A 239 4.09 -10.42 29.37
N GLU A 240 3.24 -11.26 28.77
CA GLU A 240 3.25 -12.72 28.99
C GLU A 240 4.60 -13.34 28.61
N TYR A 241 5.18 -12.87 27.48
CA TYR A 241 6.47 -13.37 27.01
C TYR A 241 7.69 -12.72 27.66
N GLY A 242 7.48 -11.76 28.58
CA GLY A 242 8.57 -11.07 29.29
C GLY A 242 9.40 -10.14 28.41
N LEU A 243 8.79 -9.53 27.39
CA LEU A 243 9.46 -8.74 26.34
C LEU A 243 9.34 -7.22 26.53
N GLN A 244 8.91 -6.73 27.71
CA GLN A 244 8.66 -5.31 27.95
C GLN A 244 9.91 -4.42 27.77
N SER A 245 11.10 -4.96 28.00
CA SER A 245 12.37 -4.26 27.77
C SER A 245 12.85 -4.28 26.31
N ASN A 246 12.29 -5.16 25.49
CA ASN A 246 12.72 -5.38 24.10
C ASN A 246 11.75 -4.82 23.07
N VAL A 247 10.44 -4.82 23.34
CA VAL A 247 9.38 -4.45 22.40
C VAL A 247 8.84 -3.06 22.71
N VAL A 248 8.85 -2.21 21.69
CA VAL A 248 8.27 -0.86 21.71
C VAL A 248 7.06 -0.81 20.78
N LEU A 249 5.87 -0.60 21.33
CA LEU A 249 4.65 -0.29 20.58
C LEU A 249 4.59 1.23 20.35
N ALA A 250 5.15 1.67 19.23
CA ALA A 250 5.44 3.08 18.97
C ALA A 250 4.21 3.91 18.57
N GLY A 251 3.04 3.26 18.32
CA GLY A 251 1.88 3.97 17.82
C GLY A 251 1.99 4.34 16.34
N GLN A 252 1.17 5.28 15.90
CA GLN A 252 1.24 5.79 14.54
C GLN A 252 2.31 6.88 14.40
N HIS A 253 3.01 6.84 13.27
CA HIS A 253 3.97 7.87 12.88
C HIS A 253 3.63 8.43 11.50
N SER A 254 3.96 9.71 11.30
CA SER A 254 3.73 10.39 10.02
C SER A 254 4.92 10.35 9.07
N ASP A 255 6.13 10.33 9.62
CA ASP A 255 7.38 10.26 8.87
C ASP A 255 7.81 8.80 8.70
N MET A 256 7.19 8.12 7.73
CA MET A 256 7.48 6.71 7.49
C MET A 256 8.90 6.46 6.99
N PRO A 257 9.49 7.29 6.10
CA PRO A 257 10.90 7.15 5.74
C PRO A 257 11.84 7.11 6.96
N ALA A 258 11.67 8.02 7.91
CA ALA A 258 12.48 8.05 9.14
C ALA A 258 12.23 6.83 10.06
N VAL A 259 11.00 6.30 10.06
CA VAL A 259 10.64 5.06 10.77
C VAL A 259 11.41 3.87 10.20
N TYR A 260 11.39 3.66 8.88
CA TYR A 260 12.12 2.54 8.27
C TYR A 260 13.63 2.72 8.36
N ALA A 261 14.14 3.96 8.31
CA ALA A 261 15.56 4.23 8.48
C ALA A 261 16.08 3.81 9.87
N ALA A 262 15.22 3.76 10.89
CA ALA A 262 15.56 3.32 12.24
C ALA A 262 15.62 1.78 12.44
N MET A 263 15.33 0.99 11.39
CA MET A 263 15.27 -0.47 11.45
C MET A 263 16.49 -1.10 10.75
N ASP A 264 17.01 -2.21 11.29
CA ASP A 264 17.99 -3.05 10.60
C ASP A 264 17.29 -4.07 9.68
N ILE A 265 16.21 -4.67 10.15
CA ILE A 265 15.43 -5.71 9.46
C ILE A 265 13.95 -5.38 9.58
N PHE A 266 13.22 -5.47 8.48
CA PHE A 266 11.76 -5.38 8.48
C PHE A 266 11.14 -6.77 8.48
N VAL A 267 10.13 -7.00 9.34
CA VAL A 267 9.46 -8.29 9.49
C VAL A 267 7.95 -8.13 9.35
N LEU A 268 7.33 -8.95 8.47
CA LEU A 268 5.88 -8.99 8.29
C LEU A 268 5.37 -10.44 8.24
N PRO A 269 5.04 -11.07 9.38
CA PRO A 269 4.63 -12.46 9.47
C PRO A 269 3.12 -12.66 9.30
N SER A 270 2.50 -11.91 8.42
CA SER A 270 1.05 -11.87 8.21
C SER A 270 0.48 -13.24 7.81
N LEU A 271 -0.77 -13.48 8.22
CA LEU A 271 -1.53 -14.69 7.83
C LEU A 271 -2.27 -14.52 6.51
N ASN A 272 -2.55 -13.27 6.14
CA ASN A 272 -3.22 -12.92 4.89
C ASN A 272 -2.84 -11.50 4.46
N GLU A 273 -2.54 -11.31 3.18
CA GLU A 273 -2.23 -10.02 2.58
C GLU A 273 -2.73 -9.96 1.13
N GLY A 274 -2.93 -8.73 0.64
CA GLY A 274 -2.90 -8.45 -0.80
C GLY A 274 -1.45 -8.17 -1.24
N LEU A 275 -1.17 -6.92 -1.62
CA LEU A 275 0.20 -6.40 -1.77
C LEU A 275 0.41 -5.33 -0.68
N PRO A 276 1.11 -5.65 0.43
CA PRO A 276 1.28 -4.71 1.53
C PRO A 276 2.27 -3.59 1.15
N MET A 277 1.82 -2.34 1.23
CA MET A 277 2.66 -1.15 1.00
C MET A 277 3.90 -1.14 1.89
N THR A 278 3.77 -1.64 3.12
CA THR A 278 4.85 -1.65 4.11
C THR A 278 6.05 -2.49 3.69
N ILE A 279 5.86 -3.53 2.86
CA ILE A 279 6.97 -4.28 2.25
C ILE A 279 7.68 -3.42 1.20
N LEU A 280 6.93 -2.74 0.33
CA LEU A 280 7.52 -1.86 -0.68
C LEU A 280 8.28 -0.70 -0.01
N GLU A 281 7.73 -0.14 1.06
CA GLU A 281 8.35 0.91 1.87
C GLU A 281 9.66 0.45 2.53
N ALA A 282 9.67 -0.74 3.13
CA ALA A 282 10.88 -1.32 3.71
C ALA A 282 11.96 -1.57 2.66
N MET A 283 11.57 -2.11 1.50
CA MET A 283 12.48 -2.33 0.37
C MET A 283 13.04 -1.00 -0.18
N ALA A 284 12.20 0.03 -0.32
CA ALA A 284 12.63 1.36 -0.74
C ALA A 284 13.62 2.00 0.24
N ALA A 285 13.46 1.73 1.54
CA ALA A 285 14.42 2.15 2.58
C ALA A 285 15.67 1.26 2.65
N SER A 286 15.90 0.36 1.69
CA SER A 286 17.01 -0.62 1.69
C SER A 286 17.01 -1.52 2.94
N ARG A 287 15.84 -1.83 3.51
CA ARG A 287 15.74 -2.76 4.62
C ARG A 287 15.50 -4.17 4.08
N PRO A 288 16.32 -5.17 4.49
CA PRO A 288 16.02 -6.57 4.17
C PRO A 288 14.68 -6.95 4.82
N VAL A 289 13.88 -7.68 4.06
CA VAL A 289 12.52 -8.07 4.46
C VAL A 289 12.47 -9.54 4.80
N VAL A 290 11.90 -9.88 5.95
CA VAL A 290 11.47 -11.25 6.30
C VAL A 290 9.95 -11.26 6.33
N ALA A 291 9.31 -12.02 5.46
CA ALA A 291 7.86 -12.04 5.35
C ALA A 291 7.30 -13.44 5.10
N THR A 292 6.01 -13.61 5.31
CA THR A 292 5.32 -14.87 5.03
C THR A 292 4.94 -15.01 3.55
N ARG A 293 4.89 -16.25 3.04
CA ARG A 293 4.46 -16.61 1.68
C ARG A 293 2.93 -16.53 1.55
N VAL A 294 2.36 -15.33 1.64
CA VAL A 294 0.91 -15.11 1.50
C VAL A 294 0.61 -14.01 0.48
N GLY A 295 -0.53 -14.10 -0.19
CA GLY A 295 -0.98 -13.12 -1.17
C GLY A 295 0.04 -12.83 -2.27
N ALA A 296 0.23 -11.55 -2.59
CA ALA A 296 1.18 -11.12 -3.61
C ALA A 296 2.63 -10.98 -3.10
N ILE A 297 2.93 -11.25 -1.83
CA ILE A 297 4.29 -11.14 -1.26
C ILE A 297 5.34 -11.95 -2.06
N PRO A 298 5.08 -13.23 -2.48
CA PRO A 298 6.03 -14.00 -3.26
C PRO A 298 6.30 -13.47 -4.68
N LYS A 299 5.52 -12.50 -5.17
CA LYS A 299 5.77 -11.84 -6.46
C LYS A 299 6.74 -10.68 -6.33
N VAL A 300 6.84 -10.11 -5.14
CA VAL A 300 7.73 -8.98 -4.82
C VAL A 300 9.05 -9.47 -4.26
N ILE A 301 9.02 -10.50 -3.42
CA ILE A 301 10.20 -11.04 -2.77
C ILE A 301 10.65 -12.32 -3.46
N THR A 302 11.86 -12.29 -4.02
CA THR A 302 12.60 -13.47 -4.44
C THR A 302 13.40 -13.98 -3.26
N ASP A 303 13.00 -15.14 -2.72
CA ASP A 303 13.56 -15.73 -1.51
C ASP A 303 15.08 -15.91 -1.58
N GLY A 304 15.78 -15.44 -0.56
CA GLY A 304 17.25 -15.47 -0.48
C GLY A 304 17.96 -14.41 -1.31
N VAL A 305 17.26 -13.62 -2.14
CA VAL A 305 17.84 -12.61 -3.03
C VAL A 305 17.59 -11.19 -2.53
N ASN A 306 16.32 -10.76 -2.48
CA ASN A 306 15.90 -9.44 -2.06
C ASN A 306 15.01 -9.45 -0.80
N GLY A 307 15.00 -10.59 -0.10
CA GLY A 307 14.26 -10.82 1.14
C GLY A 307 14.24 -12.31 1.48
N LEU A 308 13.66 -12.66 2.61
CA LEU A 308 13.45 -14.03 3.05
C LEU A 308 11.96 -14.32 3.22
N LEU A 309 11.54 -15.48 2.71
CA LEU A 309 10.16 -15.93 2.77
C LEU A 309 10.02 -17.15 3.68
N VAL A 310 9.12 -17.05 4.66
CA VAL A 310 8.77 -18.15 5.56
C VAL A 310 7.32 -18.59 5.36
N ASN A 311 6.95 -19.77 5.83
CA ASN A 311 5.55 -20.17 5.79
C ASN A 311 4.75 -19.41 6.87
N PRO A 312 3.46 -19.13 6.63
CA PRO A 312 2.60 -18.54 7.66
C PRO A 312 2.48 -19.48 8.86
N ARG A 313 2.46 -18.92 10.07
CA ARG A 313 2.43 -19.66 11.35
C ARG A 313 3.70 -20.46 11.69
N ASP A 314 4.79 -20.24 10.96
CA ASP A 314 6.07 -20.89 11.19
C ASP A 314 6.99 -20.01 12.02
N THR A 315 6.87 -20.12 13.35
CA THR A 315 7.70 -19.36 14.30
C THR A 315 9.17 -19.73 14.20
N GLU A 316 9.49 -21.01 13.99
CA GLU A 316 10.87 -21.48 13.90
C GLU A 316 11.54 -20.98 12.60
N GLY A 317 10.86 -21.10 11.46
CA GLY A 317 11.34 -20.54 10.21
C GLY A 317 11.55 -19.03 10.29
N LEU A 318 10.63 -18.31 10.95
CA LEU A 318 10.75 -16.87 11.17
C LEU A 318 11.99 -16.53 12.02
N ARG A 319 12.17 -17.22 13.14
CA ARG A 319 13.36 -17.08 13.99
C ARG A 319 14.65 -17.33 13.21
N ASN A 320 14.71 -18.44 12.46
CA ASN A 320 15.91 -18.84 11.70
C ASN A 320 16.23 -17.81 10.60
N ALA A 321 15.23 -17.30 9.89
CA ALA A 321 15.40 -16.25 8.90
C ALA A 321 15.96 -14.97 9.52
N ILE A 322 15.40 -14.51 10.63
CA ILE A 322 15.88 -13.32 11.35
C ILE A 322 17.31 -13.56 11.88
N THR A 323 17.58 -14.71 12.50
CA THR A 323 18.94 -15.08 12.98
C THR A 323 19.96 -14.98 11.86
N SER A 324 19.65 -15.50 10.67
CA SER A 324 20.57 -15.50 9.52
C SER A 324 20.99 -14.10 9.07
N LEU A 325 20.10 -13.11 9.22
CA LEU A 325 20.39 -11.71 8.90
C LEU A 325 21.11 -10.97 10.05
N LEU A 326 20.69 -11.20 11.29
CA LEU A 326 21.34 -10.58 12.45
C LEU A 326 22.79 -11.05 12.64
N SER A 327 23.09 -12.29 12.25
CA SER A 327 24.44 -12.88 12.36
C SER A 327 25.38 -12.51 11.22
N ASP A 328 24.86 -11.99 10.11
CA ASP A 328 25.65 -11.60 8.92
C ASP A 328 25.26 -10.19 8.44
N PRO A 329 25.89 -9.15 8.99
CA PRO A 329 25.59 -7.76 8.65
C PRO A 329 25.82 -7.45 7.16
N GLU A 330 26.80 -8.09 6.51
CA GLU A 330 27.08 -7.85 5.11
C GLU A 330 26.00 -8.45 4.20
N ARG A 331 25.54 -9.66 4.49
CA ARG A 331 24.39 -10.26 3.82
C ARG A 331 23.12 -9.41 4.03
N CYS A 332 22.92 -8.92 5.26
CA CYS A 332 21.82 -8.04 5.60
C CYS A 332 21.80 -6.79 4.71
N ARG A 333 22.94 -6.10 4.59
CA ARG A 333 23.12 -4.92 3.75
C ARG A 333 22.89 -5.21 2.27
N GLN A 334 23.54 -6.26 1.72
CA GLN A 334 23.41 -6.65 0.31
C GLN A 334 21.98 -7.02 -0.06
N MET A 335 21.25 -7.71 0.83
CA MET A 335 19.86 -8.05 0.61
C MET A 335 18.97 -6.80 0.57
N GLY A 336 19.21 -5.85 1.47
CA GLY A 336 18.52 -4.55 1.47
C GLY A 336 18.76 -3.75 0.19
N GLU A 337 19.99 -3.70 -0.30
CA GLU A 337 20.32 -3.03 -1.57
C GLU A 337 19.62 -3.69 -2.77
N LYS A 338 19.59 -5.02 -2.84
CA LYS A 338 18.85 -5.74 -3.89
C LYS A 338 17.34 -5.51 -3.77
N ALA A 339 16.83 -5.37 -2.56
CA ALA A 339 15.42 -5.04 -2.33
C ALA A 339 15.10 -3.65 -2.88
N HIS A 340 15.93 -2.66 -2.59
CA HIS A 340 15.82 -1.30 -3.11
C HIS A 340 15.87 -1.27 -4.64
N ASP A 341 16.87 -1.90 -5.23
CA ASP A 341 17.02 -1.99 -6.68
C ASP A 341 15.80 -2.60 -7.36
N TRP A 342 15.22 -3.63 -6.74
CA TRP A 342 14.05 -4.29 -7.26
C TRP A 342 12.81 -3.38 -7.23
N VAL A 343 12.53 -2.74 -6.09
CA VAL A 343 11.35 -1.88 -5.95
C VAL A 343 11.46 -0.63 -6.83
N SER A 344 12.67 -0.07 -6.96
CA SER A 344 12.94 1.11 -7.79
C SER A 344 12.70 0.87 -9.29
N ARG A 345 12.83 -0.38 -9.75
CA ARG A 345 12.58 -0.73 -11.15
C ARG A 345 11.14 -1.15 -11.43
N ASN A 346 10.44 -1.70 -10.43
CA ASN A 346 9.19 -2.41 -10.68
C ASN A 346 7.96 -1.80 -10.00
N TYR A 347 8.14 -1.00 -8.94
CA TYR A 347 7.04 -0.57 -8.08
C TYR A 347 7.08 0.93 -7.76
N THR A 348 7.53 1.76 -8.71
CA THR A 348 7.50 3.22 -8.50
C THR A 348 6.10 3.80 -8.68
N SER A 349 5.84 4.92 -8.01
CA SER A 349 4.59 5.66 -8.15
C SER A 349 4.40 6.22 -9.57
N GLU A 350 5.48 6.56 -10.27
CA GLU A 350 5.46 7.02 -11.66
C GLU A 350 5.04 5.89 -12.61
N ALA A 351 5.60 4.68 -12.45
CA ALA A 351 5.21 3.52 -13.24
C ALA A 351 3.74 3.14 -13.02
N MET A 352 3.26 3.23 -11.78
CA MET A 352 1.85 3.07 -11.45
C MET A 352 0.99 4.14 -12.13
N ALA A 353 1.38 5.41 -12.02
CA ALA A 353 0.65 6.54 -12.61
C ALA A 353 0.55 6.41 -14.15
N LEU A 354 1.62 5.96 -14.81
CA LEU A 354 1.63 5.71 -16.24
C LEU A 354 0.63 4.62 -16.65
N LYS A 355 0.56 3.51 -15.90
CA LYS A 355 -0.41 2.44 -16.17
C LYS A 355 -1.86 2.92 -15.98
N TYR A 356 -2.13 3.73 -14.96
CA TYR A 356 -3.45 4.34 -14.80
C TYR A 356 -3.76 5.33 -15.92
N ARG A 357 -2.78 6.11 -16.38
CA ARG A 357 -2.96 7.00 -17.52
C ARG A 357 -3.35 6.20 -18.78
N GLN A 358 -2.66 5.10 -19.09
CA GLN A 358 -3.00 4.22 -20.18
C GLN A 358 -4.42 3.66 -20.06
N LEU A 359 -4.81 3.24 -18.86
CA LEU A 359 -6.16 2.78 -18.58
C LEU A 359 -7.22 3.85 -18.85
N TYR A 360 -6.96 5.10 -18.46
CA TYR A 360 -7.88 6.21 -18.75
C TYR A 360 -7.94 6.54 -20.23
N ASP A 361 -6.82 6.50 -20.95
CA ASP A 361 -6.77 6.72 -22.39
C ASP A 361 -7.58 5.64 -23.13
N GLU A 362 -7.45 4.37 -22.75
CA GLU A 362 -8.25 3.27 -23.30
C GLU A 362 -9.75 3.52 -23.17
N ILE A 363 -10.24 3.89 -21.98
CA ILE A 363 -11.69 4.09 -21.76
C ILE A 363 -12.25 5.36 -22.39
N LEU A 364 -11.38 6.36 -22.63
CA LEU A 364 -11.75 7.61 -23.32
C LEU A 364 -11.62 7.49 -24.85
N GLY A 365 -11.10 6.37 -25.35
CA GLY A 365 -10.84 6.18 -26.79
C GLY A 365 -9.74 7.10 -27.32
N ILE A 366 -8.82 7.56 -26.45
CA ILE A 366 -7.66 8.36 -26.84
C ILE A 366 -6.60 7.40 -27.37
N PRO A 367 -6.10 7.61 -28.61
CA PRO A 367 -5.04 6.76 -29.14
C PRO A 367 -3.82 6.76 -28.21
N GLU A 368 -3.20 5.58 -28.03
CA GLU A 368 -1.96 5.47 -27.25
C GLU A 368 -0.94 6.49 -27.78
N LEU A 369 -0.49 7.40 -26.92
CA LEU A 369 0.67 8.24 -27.24
C LEU A 369 1.83 7.28 -27.50
N ALA A 370 2.37 7.28 -28.72
CA ALA A 370 3.53 6.46 -29.06
C ALA A 370 4.55 6.52 -27.92
N ALA A 371 4.84 5.37 -27.33
CA ALA A 371 5.72 5.27 -26.18
C ALA A 371 6.97 6.11 -26.44
N VAL A 372 7.24 7.10 -25.57
CA VAL A 372 8.54 7.77 -25.56
C VAL A 372 9.55 6.66 -25.37
N PRO A 373 10.44 6.42 -26.34
CA PRO A 373 11.38 5.32 -26.24
C PRO A 373 12.21 5.56 -24.97
N ALA A 374 12.20 4.56 -24.08
CA ALA A 374 13.08 4.54 -22.93
C ALA A 374 14.49 4.86 -23.46
N GLN A 375 15.09 5.94 -22.99
CA GLN A 375 16.47 6.26 -23.31
C GLN A 375 17.31 5.04 -22.96
N ARG A 376 17.79 4.32 -23.98
CA ARG A 376 18.79 3.28 -23.82
C ARG A 376 19.99 3.95 -23.15
N GLN A 377 20.21 3.68 -21.89
CA GLN A 377 21.52 3.88 -21.31
C GLN A 377 22.44 2.86 -21.98
N ASP A 378 23.16 3.34 -22.99
CA ASP A 378 24.30 2.64 -23.59
C ASP A 378 25.35 2.47 -22.47
N HIS A 379 25.32 1.33 -21.81
CA HIS A 379 26.49 0.83 -21.13
C HIS A 379 27.52 0.45 -22.19
N ALA A 380 28.30 1.44 -22.60
CA ALA A 380 29.46 1.25 -23.41
C ALA A 380 30.37 0.20 -22.75
N ASN A 381 30.54 -0.87 -23.50
CA ASN A 381 31.50 -1.92 -23.36
C ASN A 381 32.91 -1.32 -23.27
N VAL A 382 33.47 -1.19 -22.09
CA VAL A 382 34.89 -0.87 -21.88
C VAL A 382 35.56 -2.11 -21.30
N ASP A 383 35.76 -3.09 -22.16
CA ASP A 383 36.78 -4.10 -21.93
C ASP A 383 37.05 -4.87 -23.22
N ALA A 384 37.94 -4.32 -24.03
CA ALA A 384 38.74 -5.09 -24.97
C ALA A 384 39.75 -4.15 -25.67
N ARG A 385 40.85 -3.84 -25.01
CA ARG A 385 42.18 -3.51 -25.66
C ARG A 385 43.20 -3.20 -24.58
N ARG A 386 43.86 -4.24 -24.10
CA ARG A 386 45.31 -4.25 -23.77
C ARG A 386 45.72 -5.72 -23.63
N ALA A 387 46.14 -6.27 -24.75
CA ALA A 387 47.19 -7.27 -24.81
C ALA A 387 48.50 -6.55 -24.67
#